data_64039026d540a2b6d11d8caa0cc9cc47
#
_entry.id   64039026d540a2b6d11d8caa0cc9cc47
#
_cell.length_a   1.000
_cell.length_b   1.000
_cell.length_c   1.000
_cell.angle_alpha   90.00
_cell.angle_beta   90.00
_cell.angle_gamma   90.00
#
_symmetry.space_group_name_H-M   'P 1'
#
loop_
_entity.id
_entity.type
_entity.pdbx_description
1 polymer ?
#
loop_
_entity_poly.entity_id
_entity_poly.type
_entity_poly.pdbx_seq_one_letter_code
_entity_poly.pdbx_strand_id
1 'polypeptide(L)' 'NGHAPGHLYELVMREVEEPLFRAVLDYAEGNQSRAADILGINRGTLRKKLKTYGISAA' A
#
# COMPACT_ATOMS: atom_id res chain seq x y z
N ASN A 1 1.41 -26.30 2.46
CA ASN A 1 1.80 -26.59 1.42
C ASN A 1 3.10 -26.02 1.16
N GLY A 2 4.08 -26.26 1.68
CA GLY A 2 5.45 -26.05 1.39
C GLY A 2 5.81 -24.71 0.82
N HIS A 3 5.03 -23.72 1.08
CA HIS A 3 5.29 -22.46 0.46
C HIS A 3 6.45 -21.76 1.09
N ALA A 4 7.12 -20.98 0.31
CA ALA A 4 8.24 -20.21 0.79
C ALA A 4 7.79 -19.23 1.87
N PRO A 5 8.52 -19.15 2.99
CA PRO A 5 8.16 -18.23 4.06
C PRO A 5 8.05 -16.78 3.59
N GLY A 6 8.90 -16.37 2.67
CA GLY A 6 8.84 -15.01 2.14
C GLY A 6 7.53 -14.71 1.45
N HIS A 7 6.94 -15.72 0.86
CA HIS A 7 5.67 -15.57 0.19
C HIS A 7 4.55 -15.35 1.21
N LEU A 8 4.62 -16.03 2.33
CA LEU A 8 3.64 -15.87 3.39
C LEU A 8 3.67 -14.43 3.94
N TYR A 9 4.86 -13.89 4.12
CA TYR A 9 4.98 -12.51 4.58
C TYR A 9 4.27 -11.56 3.63
N GLU A 10 4.48 -11.75 2.33
CA GLU A 10 3.85 -10.90 1.33
C GLU A 10 2.33 -11.00 1.38
N LEU A 11 1.82 -12.19 1.57
CA LEU A 11 0.38 -12.38 1.65
C LEU A 11 -0.21 -11.65 2.84
N VAL A 12 0.44 -11.76 3.99
CA VAL A 12 -0.04 -11.10 5.20
C VAL A 12 0.05 -9.58 5.05
N MET A 13 1.16 -9.09 4.52
CA MET A 13 1.34 -7.65 4.35
C MET A 13 0.32 -7.09 3.38
N ARG A 14 -0.01 -7.82 2.33
CA ARG A 14 -1.02 -7.37 1.39
C ARG A 14 -2.38 -7.23 2.07
N GLU A 15 -2.73 -8.19 2.93
CA GLU A 15 -4.01 -8.17 3.65
C GLU A 15 -4.14 -6.93 4.51
N VAL A 16 -3.02 -6.46 5.04
CA VAL A 16 -3.01 -5.30 5.93
C VAL A 16 -2.83 -4.00 5.14
N GLU A 17 -1.91 -4.01 4.19
CA GLU A 17 -1.54 -2.78 3.49
C GLU A 17 -2.57 -2.34 2.48
N GLU A 18 -3.23 -3.27 1.82
CA GLU A 18 -4.19 -2.87 0.80
C GLU A 18 -5.31 -2.02 1.38
N PRO A 19 -6.02 -2.46 2.42
CA PRO A 19 -7.07 -1.63 3.01
C PRO A 19 -6.50 -0.38 3.68
N LEU A 20 -5.31 -0.47 4.26
CA LEU A 20 -4.69 0.68 4.89
C LEU A 20 -4.41 1.79 3.86
N PHE A 21 -3.81 1.41 2.73
CA PHE A 21 -3.47 2.40 1.71
C PHE A 21 -4.72 2.98 1.07
N ARG A 22 -5.75 2.17 0.86
CA ARG A 22 -7.02 2.69 0.32
C ARG A 22 -7.62 3.72 1.27
N ALA A 23 -7.62 3.43 2.55
CA ALA A 23 -8.19 4.33 3.54
C ALA A 23 -7.40 5.64 3.63
N VAL A 24 -6.08 5.55 3.65
CA VAL A 24 -5.24 6.74 3.76
C VAL A 24 -5.33 7.58 2.49
N LEU A 25 -5.36 6.93 1.34
CA LEU A 25 -5.46 7.66 0.08
C LEU A 25 -6.80 8.37 -0.04
N ASP A 26 -7.86 7.72 0.42
CA ASP A 26 -9.18 8.33 0.45
C ASP A 26 -9.18 9.55 1.38
N TYR A 27 -8.58 9.41 2.56
CA TYR A 27 -8.47 10.50 3.51
C TYR A 27 -7.68 11.67 2.92
N ALA A 28 -6.66 11.36 2.12
CA ALA A 28 -5.82 12.36 1.48
C ALA A 28 -6.44 12.88 0.18
N GLU A 29 -7.64 12.41 -0.15
CA GLU A 29 -8.37 12.85 -1.34
C GLU A 29 -7.57 12.60 -2.62
N GLY A 30 -6.89 11.48 -2.67
CA GLY A 30 -6.11 11.08 -3.84
C GLY A 30 -4.74 11.71 -3.94
N ASN A 31 -4.37 12.56 -2.99
CA ASN A 31 -3.07 13.22 -3.01
C ASN A 31 -2.00 12.25 -2.49
N GLN A 32 -1.21 11.72 -3.40
CA GLN A 32 -0.22 10.71 -3.04
C GLN A 32 0.88 11.25 -2.14
N SER A 33 1.30 12.49 -2.34
CA SER A 33 2.32 13.08 -1.48
C SER A 33 1.83 13.18 -0.05
N ARG A 34 0.59 13.62 0.11
CA ARG A 34 -0.01 13.74 1.43
C ARG A 34 -0.19 12.37 2.07
N ALA A 35 -0.64 11.40 1.29
CA ALA A 35 -0.83 10.04 1.80
C ALA A 35 0.49 9.45 2.28
N ALA A 36 1.56 9.67 1.51
CA ALA A 36 2.88 9.19 1.90
C ALA A 36 3.34 9.83 3.21
N ASP A 37 3.09 11.12 3.36
CA ASP A 37 3.43 11.82 4.60
C ASP A 37 2.67 11.24 5.80
N ILE A 38 1.38 10.99 5.62
CA ILE A 38 0.56 10.41 6.68
C ILE A 38 1.10 9.04 7.07
N LEU A 39 1.47 8.25 6.07
CA LEU A 39 1.99 6.90 6.31
C LEU A 39 3.43 6.89 6.80
N GLY A 40 4.15 8.00 6.63
CA GLY A 40 5.55 8.05 7.01
C GLY A 40 6.46 7.30 6.06
N ILE A 41 6.08 7.21 4.79
CA ILE A 41 6.89 6.51 3.81
C ILE A 41 7.19 7.44 2.64
N ASN A 42 8.13 7.01 1.82
CA ASN A 42 8.52 7.77 0.63
C ASN A 42 7.41 7.69 -0.42
N ARG A 43 7.19 8.79 -1.13
CA ARG A 43 6.14 8.83 -2.16
C ARG A 43 6.37 7.80 -3.26
N GLY A 44 7.62 7.59 -3.64
CA GLY A 44 7.95 6.58 -4.65
C GLY A 44 7.60 5.18 -4.18
N THR A 45 7.84 4.90 -2.90
CA THR A 45 7.47 3.62 -2.32
C THR A 45 5.95 3.44 -2.33
N LEU A 46 5.23 4.50 -1.98
CA LEU A 46 3.77 4.45 -1.98
C LEU A 46 3.25 4.17 -3.39
N ARG A 47 3.77 4.87 -4.39
CA ARG A 47 3.32 4.65 -5.78
C ARG A 47 3.55 3.21 -6.22
N LYS A 48 4.69 2.64 -5.84
CA LYS A 48 5.00 1.27 -6.18
C LYS A 48 4.00 0.31 -5.57
N LYS A 49 3.68 0.54 -4.30
CA LYS A 49 2.73 -0.33 -3.60
C LYS A 49 1.32 -0.18 -4.13
N LEU A 50 0.92 1.03 -4.46
CA LEU A 50 -0.40 1.25 -5.06
C LEU A 50 -0.53 0.49 -6.37
N LYS A 51 0.53 0.51 -7.17
CA LYS A 51 0.54 -0.23 -8.43
C LYS A 51 0.46 -1.73 -8.17
N THR A 52 1.23 -2.20 -7.21
CA THR A 52 1.26 -3.63 -6.86
C THR A 52 -0.12 -4.11 -6.42
N TYR A 53 -0.83 -3.31 -5.65
CA TYR A 53 -2.14 -3.69 -5.13
C TYR A 53 -3.28 -3.28 -6.05
N GLY A 54 -3.00 -2.65 -7.17
CA GLY A 54 -4.05 -2.24 -8.10
C GLY A 54 -4.95 -1.15 -7.57
N ILE A 55 -4.40 -0.25 -6.76
CA ILE A 55 -5.19 0.84 -6.17
C ILE A 55 -5.02 2.08 -7.03
N SER A 56 -6.15 2.64 -7.46
CA SER A 56 -6.12 3.87 -8.24
C SER A 56 -6.11 5.07 -7.31
N ALA A 57 -5.30 6.06 -7.65
CA ALA A 57 -5.21 7.28 -6.87
C ALA A 57 -6.25 8.30 -7.29
N ALA A 58 -6.92 8.06 -8.37
CA ALA A 58 -7.86 9.05 -8.91
C ALA A 58 -9.16 9.12 -8.14
#